data_d853e349f2c38495ab38f5ed433042b6
#
_entry.id   d853e349f2c38495ab38f5ed433042b6
#
_cell.length_a   1.000
_cell.length_b   1.000
_cell.length_c   1.000
_cell.angle_alpha   90.00
_cell.angle_beta   90.00
_cell.angle_gamma   90.00
#
_symmetry.space_group_name_H-M   'P 1'
#
loop_
_entity.id
_entity.type
_entity.pdbx_description
1 polymer ?
#
loop_
_entity_poly.entity_id
_entity_poly.type
_entity_poly.pdbx_seq_one_letter_code
_entity_poly.pdbx_strand_id
1 'polypeptide(L)'
;MQVLEIKNNLVKIAYDVNDNLALSSFVIIEDTNTPYVAQVVNVKADKLTNFAIVKLLFTFNEEGILKNYNGTIPSLKSTVSILPSKELLDIIPIENNLIMGELAQQNVTLNVDKTILDNNLLVCSDNVENTNILLKNITKQIDEKIVIFDTDGLFDAENKITFGKDFKLPLNYD
;
A
#
# COMPACT_ATOMS: atom_id res chain seq x y z
N MET A 1 -9.65 17.93 -14.66
CA MET A 1 -8.79 18.62 -13.64
C MET A 1 -7.58 19.25 -14.32
N GLN A 2 -6.97 20.29 -13.74
CA GLN A 2 -5.83 21.03 -14.33
C GLN A 2 -4.72 21.21 -13.31
N VAL A 3 -3.47 21.14 -13.79
CA VAL A 3 -2.29 21.47 -12.99
C VAL A 3 -2.18 22.98 -12.84
N LEU A 4 -2.04 23.47 -11.59
CA LEU A 4 -1.92 24.89 -11.26
C LEU A 4 -0.48 25.28 -10.88
N GLU A 5 0.19 24.43 -10.13
CA GLU A 5 1.50 24.71 -9.55
C GLU A 5 2.24 23.39 -9.30
N ILE A 6 3.55 23.42 -9.45
CA ILE A 6 4.42 22.30 -9.16
C ILE A 6 5.53 22.75 -8.23
N LYS A 7 5.73 22.03 -7.13
CA LYS A 7 6.79 22.29 -6.18
C LYS A 7 7.41 20.98 -5.70
N ASN A 8 8.61 20.70 -6.15
CA ASN A 8 9.29 19.42 -5.91
C ASN A 8 8.43 18.24 -6.46
N ASN A 9 8.08 17.29 -5.59
CA ASN A 9 7.21 16.16 -5.92
C ASN A 9 5.74 16.41 -5.59
N LEU A 10 5.35 17.65 -5.29
CA LEU A 10 3.98 18.04 -5.01
C LEU A 10 3.42 18.86 -6.17
N VAL A 11 2.23 18.50 -6.58
CA VAL A 11 1.49 19.18 -7.65
C VAL A 11 0.17 19.69 -7.09
N LYS A 12 -0.10 20.97 -7.29
CA LYS A 12 -1.38 21.56 -6.98
C LYS A 12 -2.28 21.48 -8.20
N ILE A 13 -3.44 20.89 -8.04
CA ILE A 13 -4.43 20.73 -9.10
C ILE A 13 -5.75 21.44 -8.76
N ALA A 14 -6.38 22.00 -9.77
CA ALA A 14 -7.78 22.43 -9.67
C ALA A 14 -8.71 21.29 -10.06
N TYR A 15 -9.80 21.12 -9.31
CA TYR A 15 -10.80 20.09 -9.58
C TYR A 15 -12.22 20.65 -9.42
N ASP A 16 -13.19 20.04 -10.09
CA ASP A 16 -14.61 20.33 -9.93
C ASP A 16 -15.21 19.48 -8.79
N VAL A 17 -16.28 19.96 -8.16
CA VAL A 17 -17.01 19.19 -7.12
C VAL A 17 -17.50 17.85 -7.65
N ASN A 18 -17.85 17.78 -8.94
CA ASN A 18 -18.31 16.56 -9.59
C ASN A 18 -17.19 15.54 -9.83
N ASP A 19 -15.93 15.93 -9.71
CA ASP A 19 -14.80 15.02 -9.87
C ASP A 19 -14.68 14.00 -8.74
N ASN A 20 -15.45 14.17 -7.63
CA ASN A 20 -15.46 13.27 -6.46
C ASN A 20 -14.05 12.95 -5.91
N LEU A 21 -13.15 13.91 -5.96
CA LEU A 21 -11.78 13.74 -5.50
C LEU A 21 -11.73 13.68 -3.97
N ALA A 22 -11.21 12.60 -3.44
CA ALA A 22 -11.08 12.40 -1.99
C ALA A 22 -9.61 12.33 -1.54
N LEU A 23 -9.38 12.55 -0.25
CA LEU A 23 -8.07 12.32 0.35
C LEU A 23 -7.65 10.86 0.14
N SER A 24 -6.38 10.63 -0.14
CA SER A 24 -5.79 9.33 -0.48
C SER A 24 -6.21 8.71 -1.82
N SER A 25 -7.08 9.36 -2.60
CA SER A 25 -7.36 8.96 -3.98
C SER A 25 -6.09 9.05 -4.84
N PHE A 26 -6.05 8.27 -5.90
CA PHE A 26 -4.98 8.34 -6.89
C PHE A 26 -5.44 9.09 -8.13
N VAL A 27 -4.51 9.78 -8.75
CA VAL A 27 -4.71 10.48 -10.03
C VAL A 27 -3.57 10.13 -10.98
N ILE A 28 -3.89 10.11 -12.26
CA ILE A 28 -2.90 10.07 -13.32
C ILE A 28 -2.75 11.47 -13.90
N ILE A 29 -1.51 11.92 -14.05
CA ILE A 29 -1.14 13.18 -14.68
C ILE A 29 -0.52 12.83 -16.02
N GLU A 30 -1.27 13.07 -17.10
CA GLU A 30 -0.83 12.80 -18.45
C GLU A 30 -0.02 13.98 -18.99
N ASP A 31 1.25 13.76 -19.20
CA ASP A 31 2.14 14.69 -19.87
C ASP A 31 2.54 14.17 -21.25
N THR A 32 2.98 15.04 -22.13
CA THR A 32 3.39 14.69 -23.51
C THR A 32 4.46 13.63 -23.57
N ASN A 33 5.32 13.55 -22.57
CA ASN A 33 6.48 12.65 -22.57
C ASN A 33 6.34 11.46 -21.63
N THR A 34 5.74 11.65 -20.48
CA THR A 34 5.70 10.61 -19.43
C THR A 34 4.48 10.82 -18.55
N PRO A 35 3.59 9.84 -18.41
CA PRO A 35 2.52 9.92 -17.44
C PRO A 35 3.06 9.70 -16.01
N TYR A 36 2.38 10.32 -15.04
CA TYR A 36 2.71 10.23 -13.62
C TYR A 36 1.51 9.71 -12.84
N VAL A 37 1.78 8.88 -11.85
CA VAL A 37 0.79 8.49 -10.85
C VAL A 37 1.07 9.28 -9.58
N ALA A 38 0.03 9.92 -9.06
CA ALA A 38 0.12 10.72 -7.85
C ALA A 38 -1.02 10.40 -6.89
N GLN A 39 -0.78 10.64 -5.60
CA GLN A 39 -1.77 10.47 -4.55
C GLN A 39 -2.20 11.81 -3.98
N VAL A 40 -3.50 11.97 -3.75
CA VAL A 40 -4.08 13.14 -3.10
C VAL A 40 -3.69 13.14 -1.61
N VAL A 41 -2.86 14.11 -1.23
CA VAL A 41 -2.36 14.26 0.15
C VAL A 41 -3.04 15.40 0.90
N ASN A 42 -3.68 16.32 0.18
CA ASN A 42 -4.46 17.39 0.79
C ASN A 42 -5.57 17.84 -0.17
N VAL A 43 -6.73 18.17 0.40
CA VAL A 43 -7.89 18.69 -0.34
C VAL A 43 -8.35 19.97 0.34
N LYS A 44 -8.54 21.02 -0.43
CA LYS A 44 -9.04 22.30 0.06
C LYS A 44 -10.14 22.82 -0.85
N ALA A 45 -11.29 23.05 -0.25
CA ALA A 45 -12.40 23.72 -0.92
C ALA A 45 -12.45 25.18 -0.48
N ASP A 46 -12.51 26.09 -1.44
CA ASP A 46 -12.75 27.51 -1.21
C ASP A 46 -14.02 27.94 -1.97
N LYS A 47 -14.59 29.06 -1.61
CA LYS A 47 -15.86 29.58 -2.20
C LYS A 47 -15.83 29.72 -3.72
N LEU A 48 -14.64 29.82 -4.31
CA LEU A 48 -14.45 30.08 -5.73
C LEU A 48 -13.76 28.96 -6.49
N THR A 49 -12.95 28.13 -5.82
CA THR A 49 -12.15 27.10 -6.47
C THR A 49 -11.83 25.97 -5.51
N ASN A 50 -12.00 24.76 -5.95
CA ASN A 50 -11.50 23.60 -5.22
C ASN A 50 -10.11 23.26 -5.75
N PHE A 51 -9.18 22.99 -4.84
CA PHE A 51 -7.87 22.52 -5.22
C PHE A 51 -7.38 21.40 -4.30
N ALA A 52 -6.58 20.54 -4.85
CA ALA A 52 -5.91 19.47 -4.13
C ALA A 52 -4.40 19.57 -4.31
N ILE A 53 -3.67 19.07 -3.33
CA ILE A 53 -2.25 18.80 -3.43
C ILE A 53 -2.10 17.29 -3.63
N VAL A 54 -1.42 16.91 -4.70
CA VAL A 54 -1.09 15.53 -4.99
C VAL A 54 0.42 15.33 -4.94
N LYS A 55 0.84 14.18 -4.43
CA LYS A 55 2.25 13.78 -4.34
C LYS A 55 2.56 12.79 -5.45
N LEU A 56 3.56 13.10 -6.27
CA LEU A 56 4.06 12.19 -7.31
C LEU A 56 4.69 10.96 -6.66
N LEU A 57 4.23 9.78 -7.05
CA LEU A 57 4.68 8.50 -6.51
C LEU A 57 5.41 7.65 -7.54
N PHE A 58 4.85 7.59 -8.76
CA PHE A 58 5.37 6.73 -9.82
C PHE A 58 5.39 7.47 -11.16
N THR A 59 6.22 6.96 -12.06
CA THR A 59 6.28 7.31 -13.48
C THR A 59 6.22 6.03 -14.31
N PHE A 60 5.98 6.15 -15.59
CA PHE A 60 6.11 5.04 -16.51
C PHE A 60 7.43 5.16 -17.30
N ASN A 61 8.09 4.03 -17.55
CA ASN A 61 9.21 4.00 -18.48
C ASN A 61 8.73 3.97 -19.95
N GLU A 62 9.65 3.93 -20.89
CA GLU A 62 9.35 3.87 -22.33
C GLU A 62 8.57 2.62 -22.75
N GLU A 63 8.66 1.55 -21.96
CA GLU A 63 7.95 0.29 -22.17
C GLU A 63 6.55 0.30 -21.50
N GLY A 64 6.15 1.40 -20.86
CA GLY A 64 4.88 1.50 -20.14
C GLY A 64 4.85 0.79 -18.78
N ILE A 65 6.01 0.44 -18.23
CA ILE A 65 6.13 -0.21 -16.93
C ILE A 65 6.20 0.84 -15.82
N LEU A 66 5.43 0.64 -14.77
CA LEU A 66 5.41 1.52 -13.59
C LEU A 66 6.77 1.47 -12.86
N LYS A 67 7.33 2.65 -12.59
CA LYS A 67 8.60 2.85 -11.87
C LYS A 67 8.41 3.88 -10.75
N ASN A 68 9.21 3.79 -9.72
CA ASN A 68 9.25 4.82 -8.70
C ASN A 68 9.54 6.20 -9.31
N TYR A 69 8.95 7.24 -8.72
CA TYR A 69 9.18 8.62 -9.15
C TYR A 69 10.67 8.96 -9.17
N ASN A 70 11.14 9.43 -10.32
CA ASN A 70 12.56 9.65 -10.63
C ASN A 70 13.02 11.10 -10.48
N GLY A 71 12.15 12.00 -9.99
CA GLY A 71 12.46 13.43 -9.82
C GLY A 71 12.10 14.31 -11.01
N THR A 72 11.60 13.75 -12.13
CA THR A 72 11.08 14.54 -13.25
C THR A 72 9.74 15.17 -12.87
N ILE A 73 9.41 16.32 -13.46
CA ILE A 73 8.18 17.03 -13.16
C ILE A 73 7.27 17.11 -14.39
N PRO A 74 5.95 16.99 -14.23
CA PRO A 74 5.00 17.18 -15.33
C PRO A 74 4.96 18.64 -15.80
N SER A 75 4.40 18.86 -16.97
CA SER A 75 4.11 20.20 -17.47
C SER A 75 2.88 20.80 -16.77
N LEU A 76 2.83 22.13 -16.68
CA LEU A 76 1.59 22.84 -16.27
C LEU A 76 0.42 22.63 -17.26
N LYS A 77 0.70 22.17 -18.47
CA LYS A 77 -0.31 21.87 -19.49
C LYS A 77 -0.83 20.43 -19.41
N SER A 78 -0.29 19.61 -18.49
CA SER A 78 -0.70 18.22 -18.32
C SER A 78 -2.17 18.12 -17.91
N THR A 79 -2.85 17.12 -18.41
CA THR A 79 -4.21 16.77 -18.00
C THR A 79 -4.17 15.86 -16.77
N VAL A 80 -5.20 15.92 -15.95
CA VAL A 80 -5.29 15.11 -14.72
C VAL A 80 -6.62 14.40 -14.70
N SER A 81 -6.60 13.11 -14.48
CA SER A 81 -7.79 12.26 -14.32
C SER A 81 -7.69 11.40 -13.05
N ILE A 82 -8.82 10.94 -12.53
CA ILE A 82 -8.83 10.00 -11.39
C ILE A 82 -8.34 8.65 -11.89
N LEU A 83 -7.46 8.05 -11.09
CA LEU A 83 -7.03 6.67 -11.28
C LEU A 83 -7.71 5.79 -10.22
N PRO A 84 -8.66 4.92 -10.59
CA PRO A 84 -9.26 4.00 -9.64
C PRO A 84 -8.21 3.11 -8.98
N SER A 85 -8.34 2.87 -7.68
CA SER A 85 -7.36 2.06 -6.92
C SER A 85 -7.20 0.65 -7.49
N LYS A 86 -8.28 0.08 -8.05
CA LYS A 86 -8.22 -1.21 -8.73
C LYS A 86 -7.27 -1.18 -9.91
N GLU A 87 -7.43 -0.18 -10.79
CA GLU A 87 -6.57 -0.02 -11.98
C GLU A 87 -5.11 0.21 -11.57
N LEU A 88 -4.86 1.00 -10.50
CA LEU A 88 -3.51 1.18 -9.98
C LEU A 88 -2.91 -0.15 -9.51
N LEU A 89 -3.66 -0.95 -8.76
CA LEU A 89 -3.16 -2.23 -8.26
C LEU A 89 -2.91 -3.24 -9.38
N ASP A 90 -3.71 -3.18 -10.43
CA ASP A 90 -3.54 -4.05 -11.62
C ASP A 90 -2.26 -3.73 -12.41
N ILE A 91 -1.77 -2.48 -12.36
CA ILE A 91 -0.54 -2.06 -13.06
C ILE A 91 0.72 -2.14 -12.21
N ILE A 92 0.60 -2.36 -10.89
CA ILE A 92 1.77 -2.59 -10.02
C ILE A 92 2.32 -3.99 -10.29
N PRO A 93 3.56 -4.13 -10.76
CA PRO A 93 4.13 -5.45 -11.01
C PRO A 93 4.36 -6.19 -9.68
N ILE A 94 3.67 -7.30 -9.49
CA ILE A 94 3.84 -8.20 -8.34
C ILE A 94 4.15 -9.58 -8.92
N GLU A 95 5.38 -10.06 -8.71
CA GLU A 95 5.82 -11.37 -9.23
C GLU A 95 5.33 -12.50 -8.33
N ASN A 96 5.48 -12.34 -7.02
CA ASN A 96 5.10 -13.31 -6.02
C ASN A 96 3.99 -12.76 -5.13
N ASN A 97 2.76 -13.11 -5.43
CA ASN A 97 1.60 -12.50 -4.82
C ASN A 97 1.35 -13.03 -3.39
N LEU A 98 1.22 -12.10 -2.43
CA LEU A 98 0.75 -12.33 -1.07
C LEU A 98 -0.51 -11.49 -0.83
N ILE A 99 -1.64 -12.15 -0.60
CA ILE A 99 -2.90 -11.49 -0.35
C ILE A 99 -2.94 -11.03 1.12
N MET A 100 -2.98 -9.71 1.33
CA MET A 100 -3.06 -9.12 2.68
C MET A 100 -4.50 -8.98 3.18
N GLY A 101 -5.47 -8.84 2.28
CA GLY A 101 -6.88 -8.66 2.59
C GLY A 101 -7.60 -7.88 1.52
N GLU A 102 -8.71 -7.25 1.86
CA GLU A 102 -9.50 -6.41 0.97
C GLU A 102 -9.62 -4.99 1.52
N LEU A 103 -9.57 -4.01 0.64
CA LEU A 103 -9.86 -2.61 0.97
C LEU A 103 -11.37 -2.45 1.19
N ALA A 104 -11.78 -2.26 2.44
CA ALA A 104 -13.18 -2.29 2.88
C ALA A 104 -14.12 -1.33 2.11
N GLN A 105 -13.61 -0.21 1.61
CA GLN A 105 -14.42 0.80 0.91
C GLN A 105 -14.56 0.54 -0.59
N GLN A 106 -13.78 -0.37 -1.17
CA GLN A 106 -13.65 -0.52 -2.62
C GLN A 106 -13.79 -1.96 -3.11
N ASN A 107 -13.90 -2.94 -2.21
CA ASN A 107 -13.88 -4.38 -2.52
C ASN A 107 -12.72 -4.77 -3.45
N VAL A 108 -11.55 -4.18 -3.21
CA VAL A 108 -10.33 -4.43 -3.98
C VAL A 108 -9.37 -5.23 -3.13
N THR A 109 -8.91 -6.36 -3.65
CA THR A 109 -7.91 -7.20 -2.99
C THR A 109 -6.57 -6.47 -2.92
N LEU A 110 -6.01 -6.37 -1.70
CA LEU A 110 -4.69 -5.81 -1.48
C LEU A 110 -3.66 -6.92 -1.59
N ASN A 111 -2.87 -6.84 -2.64
CA ASN A 111 -1.75 -7.74 -2.91
C ASN A 111 -0.44 -7.03 -2.63
N VAL A 112 0.52 -7.75 -2.08
CA VAL A 112 1.91 -7.30 -1.93
C VAL A 112 2.86 -8.40 -2.43
N ASP A 113 4.07 -8.03 -2.77
CA ASP A 113 5.08 -9.02 -3.18
C ASP A 113 5.59 -9.80 -1.96
N LYS A 114 5.71 -11.14 -2.08
CA LYS A 114 6.21 -12.01 -1.00
C LYS A 114 7.63 -11.67 -0.55
N THR A 115 8.41 -10.96 -1.36
CA THR A 115 9.76 -10.49 -0.99
C THR A 115 9.78 -9.59 0.23
N ILE A 116 8.64 -9.04 0.63
CA ILE A 116 8.52 -8.33 1.91
C ILE A 116 8.87 -9.24 3.10
N LEU A 117 8.67 -10.54 2.98
CA LEU A 117 8.96 -11.54 4.02
C LEU A 117 10.45 -11.91 4.10
N ASP A 118 11.25 -11.55 3.10
CA ASP A 118 12.71 -11.73 3.13
C ASP A 118 13.40 -10.79 4.13
N ASN A 119 12.63 -9.80 4.61
CA ASN A 119 13.08 -8.82 5.60
C ASN A 119 12.29 -8.96 6.91
N ASN A 120 12.75 -8.27 7.94
CA ASN A 120 12.02 -8.22 9.21
C ASN A 120 10.72 -7.44 9.02
N LEU A 121 9.60 -8.10 9.22
CA LEU A 121 8.27 -7.50 9.19
C LEU A 121 7.78 -7.27 10.61
N LEU A 122 7.49 -6.02 10.96
CA LEU A 122 6.86 -5.66 12.23
C LEU A 122 5.38 -5.37 11.99
N VAL A 123 4.50 -6.14 12.61
CA VAL A 123 3.07 -5.89 12.62
C VAL A 123 2.67 -5.31 13.97
N CYS A 124 2.17 -4.07 13.96
CA CYS A 124 1.68 -3.39 15.15
C CYS A 124 0.17 -3.18 15.04
N SER A 125 -0.56 -3.53 16.08
CA SER A 125 -2.00 -3.31 16.17
C SER A 125 -2.39 -3.08 17.63
N ASP A 126 -3.42 -2.31 17.86
CA ASP A 126 -4.11 -2.15 19.14
C ASP A 126 -5.10 -3.30 19.40
N ASN A 127 -5.34 -4.15 18.40
CA ASN A 127 -6.24 -5.29 18.47
C ASN A 127 -5.50 -6.58 18.13
N VAL A 128 -5.26 -7.40 19.17
CA VAL A 128 -4.55 -8.67 19.09
C VAL A 128 -5.25 -9.67 18.17
N GLU A 129 -6.58 -9.66 18.15
CA GLU A 129 -7.38 -10.56 17.32
C GLU A 129 -7.17 -10.27 15.82
N ASN A 130 -7.15 -9.00 15.43
CA ASN A 130 -6.85 -8.59 14.07
C ASN A 130 -5.43 -8.98 13.64
N THR A 131 -4.45 -8.83 14.54
CA THR A 131 -3.08 -9.27 14.29
C THR A 131 -3.02 -10.77 14.03
N ASN A 132 -3.74 -11.56 14.81
CA ASN A 132 -3.81 -13.01 14.65
C ASN A 132 -4.45 -13.42 13.33
N ILE A 133 -5.52 -12.76 12.92
CA ILE A 133 -6.19 -12.99 11.63
C ILE A 133 -5.20 -12.72 10.49
N LEU A 134 -4.49 -11.61 10.53
CA LEU A 134 -3.50 -11.24 9.52
C LEU A 134 -2.36 -12.27 9.46
N LEU A 135 -1.77 -12.63 10.61
CA LEU A 135 -0.68 -13.60 10.67
C LEU A 135 -1.12 -14.99 10.17
N LYS A 136 -2.32 -15.44 10.55
CA LYS A 136 -2.88 -16.70 10.03
C LYS A 136 -3.12 -16.65 8.53
N ASN A 137 -3.51 -15.50 8.00
CA ASN A 137 -3.71 -15.32 6.56
C ASN A 137 -2.37 -15.36 5.81
N ILE A 138 -1.35 -14.70 6.33
CA ILE A 138 0.01 -14.72 5.76
C ILE A 138 0.57 -16.13 5.79
N THR A 139 0.55 -16.81 6.96
CA THR A 139 1.16 -18.13 7.13
C THR A 139 0.53 -19.22 6.26
N LYS A 140 -0.77 -19.11 5.94
CA LYS A 140 -1.44 -20.04 5.02
C LYS A 140 -0.97 -19.93 3.56
N GLN A 141 -0.35 -18.83 3.19
CA GLN A 141 0.12 -18.56 1.83
C GLN A 141 1.61 -18.80 1.65
N ILE A 142 2.30 -19.27 2.70
CA ILE A 142 3.73 -19.56 2.70
C ILE A 142 3.89 -21.07 2.65
N ASP A 143 4.63 -21.56 1.65
CA ASP A 143 4.89 -22.99 1.46
C ASP A 143 6.12 -23.48 2.28
N GLU A 144 6.92 -22.56 2.79
CA GLU A 144 8.10 -22.84 3.59
C GLU A 144 7.75 -23.26 5.02
N LYS A 145 8.69 -23.91 5.69
CA LYS A 145 8.54 -24.25 7.11
C LYS A 145 8.56 -22.99 7.96
N ILE A 146 7.52 -22.79 8.74
CA ILE A 146 7.37 -21.65 9.62
C ILE A 146 7.49 -22.10 11.07
N VAL A 147 8.25 -21.37 11.88
CA VAL A 147 8.30 -21.52 13.33
C VAL A 147 7.70 -20.28 13.98
N ILE A 148 6.69 -20.46 14.80
CA ILE A 148 5.99 -19.37 15.50
C ILE A 148 6.29 -19.47 16.97
N PHE A 149 6.86 -18.40 17.55
CA PHE A 149 7.02 -18.23 18.98
C PHE A 149 5.84 -17.41 19.52
N ASP A 150 4.85 -18.09 20.05
CA ASP A 150 3.63 -17.48 20.55
C ASP A 150 3.67 -17.38 22.09
N THR A 151 3.97 -16.20 22.60
CA THR A 151 4.07 -15.92 24.05
C THR A 151 2.70 -15.77 24.70
N ASP A 152 1.69 -15.39 23.93
CA ASP A 152 0.36 -15.07 24.43
C ASP A 152 -0.64 -16.22 24.28
N GLY A 153 -0.21 -17.29 23.57
CA GLY A 153 -1.04 -18.49 23.36
C GLY A 153 -2.21 -18.29 22.41
N LEU A 154 -2.13 -17.31 21.54
CA LEU A 154 -3.23 -16.88 20.66
C LEU A 154 -3.21 -17.59 19.30
N PHE A 155 -2.07 -18.17 18.92
CA PHE A 155 -1.93 -18.87 17.67
C PHE A 155 -2.32 -20.34 17.83
N ASP A 156 -3.38 -20.76 17.18
CA ASP A 156 -3.83 -22.14 17.18
C ASP A 156 -3.21 -22.89 15.96
N ALA A 157 -2.39 -23.88 16.24
CA ALA A 157 -1.72 -24.70 15.24
C ALA A 157 -1.81 -26.18 15.62
N GLU A 158 -1.93 -27.05 14.60
CA GLU A 158 -2.03 -28.51 14.81
C GLU A 158 -0.77 -29.10 15.51
N ASN A 159 0.40 -28.52 15.26
CA ASN A 159 1.69 -28.96 15.81
C ASN A 159 2.21 -27.96 16.88
N LYS A 160 1.40 -27.66 17.86
CA LYS A 160 1.77 -26.75 18.94
C LYS A 160 2.59 -27.48 20.01
N ILE A 161 3.76 -26.93 20.34
CA ILE A 161 4.55 -27.35 21.50
C ILE A 161 4.49 -26.26 22.55
N THR A 162 4.00 -26.61 23.74
CA THR A 162 3.86 -25.68 24.86
C THR A 162 5.03 -25.86 25.83
N PHE A 163 5.87 -24.81 25.98
CA PHE A 163 6.96 -24.83 26.98
C PHE A 163 6.38 -24.95 28.40
N GLY A 164 7.05 -25.77 29.20
CA GLY A 164 6.63 -26.06 30.56
C GLY A 164 5.59 -27.17 30.69
N LYS A 165 4.87 -27.51 29.58
CA LYS A 165 3.89 -28.61 29.53
C LYS A 165 4.42 -29.78 28.71
N ASP A 166 4.68 -29.57 27.44
CA ASP A 166 5.14 -30.59 26.49
C ASP A 166 6.67 -30.70 26.45
N PHE A 167 7.36 -29.62 26.78
CA PHE A 167 8.81 -29.54 26.83
C PHE A 167 9.27 -28.71 28.04
N LYS A 168 10.16 -29.29 28.85
CA LYS A 168 10.80 -28.62 29.98
C LYS A 168 12.25 -28.40 29.66
N LEU A 169 12.71 -27.15 29.69
CA LEU A 169 14.14 -26.86 29.65
C LEU A 169 14.76 -27.37 30.97
N PRO A 170 15.78 -28.22 30.93
CA PRO A 170 16.55 -28.53 32.12
C PRO A 170 17.29 -27.23 32.56
N LEU A 171 16.77 -26.57 33.58
CA LEU A 171 17.47 -25.47 34.21
C LEU A 171 18.52 -26.11 35.14
N ASN A 172 19.75 -26.27 34.65
CA ASN A 172 20.88 -26.52 35.52
C ASN A 172 21.24 -25.18 36.19
N TYR A 173 20.88 -25.05 37.43
CA TYR A 173 21.47 -24.04 38.33
C TYR A 173 22.70 -24.71 38.93
N ASP A 174 23.87 -24.51 38.33
CA ASP A 174 25.16 -24.73 39.00
C ASP A 174 25.61 -23.43 39.68
#